data_66b028a19c927ed45f21cb6bd055504d
#
_entry.id   66b028a19c927ed45f21cb6bd055504d
#
_cell.length_a   1.000
_cell.length_b   1.000
_cell.length_c   1.000
_cell.angle_alpha   90.00
_cell.angle_beta   90.00
_cell.angle_gamma   90.00
#
_symmetry.space_group_name_H-M   'P 1'
#
loop_
_entity.id
_entity.type
_entity.pdbx_description
1 polymer ?
#
loop_
_entity_poly.entity_id
_entity_poly.type
_entity_poly.pdbx_seq_one_letter_code
_entity_poly.pdbx_strand_id
1 'polypeptide(L)'
;SYNDWINIGMICYNNFDGDETGLKFWNDYSKLDDSGAYEGLAKLTIKYNSFGNSIGKKLTYKTLVHWNLLDFPIKNKYEQWYNENTLIENMNKECCYYTQSGDIIYFNDKVFLRNRKSITMDFYSKFKFKIIIGKSEKEINPFNLWLNHIDRKNVDTIIFNPTGECRDNEFNIWRGFKIEKTGVCDQEKIQKWLNHIKNIWADGDMKTYDYILNWFAKILQTPWKKNNICLVLHSIEGVGKSLILDMIGKIIGTDYYYSTSSLKHILGDFNGDAEGKILVNLNECSWGGDKKMVGSFKEFITDSTIVINKKGIQSYSISNFSNTIITTNENWIVNINDQDRRFNLRECRNEKFEPQYYKDIANTDLQEIANFLYNRDISNYDSRAFEKSELHKEQIEMNMNSIEIFW
;
A
#
# COMPACT_ATOMS: atom_id res chain seq x y z
N SER A 1 27.12 -29.52 19.61
CA SER A 1 28.39 -28.91 20.07
C SER A 1 28.31 -27.39 20.03
N TYR A 2 29.26 -26.69 20.71
CA TYR A 2 29.32 -25.23 20.66
C TYR A 2 29.45 -24.66 19.22
N ASN A 3 30.20 -25.35 18.39
CA ASN A 3 30.35 -24.94 16.98
C ASN A 3 29.03 -25.07 16.18
N ASP A 4 28.24 -26.09 16.44
CA ASP A 4 26.93 -26.24 15.79
C ASP A 4 25.97 -25.16 16.24
N TRP A 5 26.00 -24.81 17.52
CA TRP A 5 25.20 -23.71 18.07
C TRP A 5 25.56 -22.36 17.44
N ILE A 6 26.86 -22.03 17.29
CA ILE A 6 27.35 -20.85 16.60
C ILE A 6 26.89 -20.85 15.11
N ASN A 7 27.04 -21.98 14.44
CA ASN A 7 26.66 -22.12 13.04
C ASN A 7 25.16 -21.88 12.83
N ILE A 8 24.30 -22.38 13.72
CA ILE A 8 22.87 -22.12 13.69
C ILE A 8 22.58 -20.62 13.91
N GLY A 9 23.27 -19.95 14.83
CA GLY A 9 23.20 -18.52 15.03
C GLY A 9 23.56 -17.71 13.80
N MET A 10 24.66 -18.08 13.12
CA MET A 10 25.08 -17.46 11.86
C MET A 10 24.07 -17.67 10.74
N ILE A 11 23.45 -18.84 10.69
CA ILE A 11 22.39 -19.15 9.72
C ILE A 11 21.16 -18.28 9.98
N CYS A 12 20.73 -18.16 11.24
CA CYS A 12 19.64 -17.26 11.61
C CYS A 12 19.97 -15.80 11.24
N TYR A 13 21.18 -15.34 11.55
CA TYR A 13 21.63 -14.00 11.19
C TYR A 13 21.56 -13.75 9.68
N ASN A 14 22.13 -14.65 8.88
CA ASN A 14 22.24 -14.49 7.42
C ASN A 14 20.91 -14.65 6.68
N ASN A 15 19.94 -15.42 7.21
CA ASN A 15 18.64 -15.60 6.57
C ASN A 15 17.62 -14.51 6.92
N PHE A 16 17.86 -13.80 8.02
CA PHE A 16 16.98 -12.72 8.51
C PHE A 16 17.72 -11.37 8.54
N ASP A 17 18.80 -11.23 7.76
CA ASP A 17 19.60 -10.00 7.63
C ASP A 17 19.96 -9.32 8.96
N GLY A 18 20.17 -10.14 10.01
CA GLY A 18 20.53 -9.67 11.34
C GLY A 18 19.38 -9.07 12.15
N ASP A 19 18.13 -9.23 11.73
CA ASP A 19 16.97 -8.67 12.41
C ASP A 19 16.58 -9.42 13.71
N GLU A 20 15.60 -8.85 14.44
CA GLU A 20 15.08 -9.42 15.68
C GLU A 20 14.41 -10.79 15.50
N THR A 21 13.91 -11.10 14.32
CA THR A 21 13.27 -12.37 14.01
C THR A 21 14.29 -13.51 14.03
N GLY A 22 15.43 -13.30 13.40
CA GLY A 22 16.54 -14.26 13.43
C GLY A 22 17.09 -14.44 14.83
N LEU A 23 17.24 -13.37 15.61
CA LEU A 23 17.66 -13.43 17.01
C LEU A 23 16.67 -14.24 17.86
N LYS A 24 15.36 -14.05 17.66
CA LYS A 24 14.31 -14.79 18.36
C LYS A 24 14.39 -16.29 18.07
N PHE A 25 14.54 -16.68 16.82
CA PHE A 25 14.70 -18.10 16.44
C PHE A 25 15.92 -18.72 17.11
N TRP A 26 17.06 -18.05 17.09
CA TRP A 26 18.26 -18.56 17.75
C TRP A 26 18.15 -18.62 19.26
N ASN A 27 17.48 -17.65 19.87
CA ASN A 27 17.18 -17.63 21.30
C ASN A 27 16.27 -18.81 21.71
N ASP A 28 15.21 -19.09 20.96
CA ASP A 28 14.31 -20.18 21.25
C ASP A 28 15.00 -21.56 21.06
N TYR A 29 15.87 -21.68 20.05
CA TYR A 29 16.75 -22.82 19.88
C TYR A 29 17.73 -23.00 21.05
N SER A 30 18.35 -21.90 21.50
CA SER A 30 19.34 -21.92 22.58
C SER A 30 18.77 -22.33 23.94
N LYS A 31 17.46 -22.07 24.16
CA LYS A 31 16.74 -22.52 25.38
C LYS A 31 16.48 -24.01 25.44
N LEU A 32 16.56 -24.71 24.32
CA LEU A 32 16.40 -26.16 24.24
C LEU A 32 17.65 -26.94 24.69
N ASP A 33 18.74 -26.22 25.00
CA ASP A 33 19.98 -26.85 25.42
C ASP A 33 19.96 -27.15 26.94
N ASP A 34 19.90 -28.43 27.28
CA ASP A 34 19.90 -28.94 28.65
C ASP A 34 21.27 -28.85 29.36
N SER A 35 22.32 -28.43 28.65
CA SER A 35 23.70 -28.36 29.20
C SER A 35 23.91 -27.20 30.16
N GLY A 36 22.95 -26.29 30.27
CA GLY A 36 23.07 -25.09 31.11
C GLY A 36 23.97 -23.99 30.53
N ALA A 37 24.40 -24.13 29.28
CA ALA A 37 25.30 -23.17 28.63
C ALA A 37 24.56 -21.91 28.12
N TYR A 38 23.21 -21.91 28.11
CA TYR A 38 22.44 -20.72 27.76
C TYR A 38 22.52 -19.63 28.84
N GLU A 39 23.22 -18.55 28.53
CA GLU A 39 23.50 -17.45 29.47
C GLU A 39 22.50 -16.27 29.39
N GLY A 40 21.38 -16.45 28.68
CA GLY A 40 20.30 -15.47 28.53
C GLY A 40 20.39 -14.58 27.30
N LEU A 41 19.25 -13.91 27.00
CA LEU A 41 19.05 -13.15 25.76
C LEU A 41 20.08 -12.02 25.57
N ALA A 42 20.49 -11.33 26.63
CA ALA A 42 21.40 -10.20 26.51
C ALA A 42 22.78 -10.63 25.94
N LYS A 43 23.37 -11.73 26.46
CA LYS A 43 24.64 -12.25 25.95
C LYS A 43 24.48 -12.83 24.53
N LEU A 44 23.34 -13.47 24.27
CA LEU A 44 23.02 -14.00 22.95
C LEU A 44 22.94 -12.86 21.91
N THR A 45 22.30 -11.73 22.23
CA THR A 45 22.18 -10.55 21.35
C THR A 45 23.56 -10.00 20.99
N ILE A 46 24.47 -9.88 21.94
CA ILE A 46 25.84 -9.42 21.68
C ILE A 46 26.54 -10.35 20.68
N LYS A 47 26.39 -11.64 20.90
CA LYS A 47 27.00 -12.65 20.02
C LYS A 47 26.37 -12.66 18.62
N TYR A 48 25.03 -12.54 18.55
CA TYR A 48 24.27 -12.45 17.29
C TYR A 48 24.74 -11.26 16.43
N ASN A 49 24.83 -10.08 17.02
CA ASN A 49 25.28 -8.88 16.32
C ASN A 49 26.74 -8.97 15.85
N SER A 50 27.59 -9.79 16.50
CA SER A 50 28.96 -10.01 16.07
C SER A 50 29.09 -10.78 14.75
N PHE A 51 28.05 -11.49 14.30
CA PHE A 51 28.08 -12.26 13.06
C PHE A 51 28.10 -11.36 11.82
N GLY A 52 27.59 -10.14 11.89
CA GLY A 52 27.66 -9.16 10.82
C GLY A 52 29.09 -8.78 10.39
N ASN A 53 30.06 -8.98 11.26
CA ASN A 53 31.47 -8.68 11.01
C ASN A 53 32.28 -9.91 10.55
N SER A 54 31.65 -11.08 10.35
CA SER A 54 32.36 -12.30 9.96
C SER A 54 32.77 -12.26 8.49
N ILE A 55 34.07 -12.41 8.24
CA ILE A 55 34.67 -12.55 6.91
C ILE A 55 34.70 -14.04 6.59
N GLY A 56 33.91 -14.51 5.62
CA GLY A 56 33.92 -15.90 5.20
C GLY A 56 32.72 -16.32 4.37
N LYS A 57 32.61 -17.64 4.09
CA LYS A 57 31.48 -18.21 3.37
C LYS A 57 30.21 -18.07 4.20
N LYS A 58 29.21 -17.33 3.69
CA LYS A 58 27.93 -17.15 4.39
C LYS A 58 27.23 -18.48 4.61
N LEU A 59 27.07 -18.89 5.87
CA LEU A 59 26.24 -20.02 6.24
C LEU A 59 24.77 -19.62 6.09
N THR A 60 23.97 -20.47 5.47
CA THR A 60 22.53 -20.23 5.26
C THR A 60 21.76 -21.52 5.60
N TYR A 61 20.43 -21.48 5.55
CA TYR A 61 19.60 -22.69 5.75
C TYR A 61 20.03 -23.85 4.83
N LYS A 62 20.56 -23.55 3.62
CA LYS A 62 21.10 -24.58 2.72
C LYS A 62 22.25 -25.35 3.33
N THR A 63 22.99 -24.75 4.25
CA THR A 63 24.09 -25.40 4.99
C THR A 63 23.52 -26.43 5.96
N LEU A 64 22.40 -26.14 6.63
CA LEU A 64 21.72 -27.10 7.51
C LEU A 64 21.18 -28.31 6.73
N VAL A 65 20.61 -28.08 5.56
CA VAL A 65 20.15 -29.13 4.65
C VAL A 65 21.34 -30.02 4.24
N HIS A 66 22.48 -29.42 3.89
CA HIS A 66 23.68 -30.13 3.50
C HIS A 66 24.29 -30.97 4.64
N TRP A 67 24.12 -30.53 5.88
CA TRP A 67 24.63 -31.25 7.05
C TRP A 67 23.68 -32.30 7.61
N ASN A 68 22.53 -32.57 6.96
CA ASN A 68 21.47 -33.46 7.48
C ASN A 68 21.02 -33.14 8.92
N LEU A 69 21.23 -31.90 9.39
CA LEU A 69 20.87 -31.46 10.72
C LEU A 69 19.39 -30.97 10.80
N LEU A 70 18.68 -31.00 9.71
CA LEU A 70 17.25 -30.70 9.64
C LEU A 70 16.41 -31.96 9.86
N ASP A 71 16.44 -32.47 11.08
CA ASP A 71 15.26 -33.11 11.67
C ASP A 71 14.30 -32.06 12.30
N PHE A 72 14.60 -30.77 12.11
CA PHE A 72 13.68 -29.70 12.42
C PHE A 72 12.62 -29.60 11.32
N PRO A 73 11.32 -29.57 11.68
CA PRO A 73 10.25 -29.36 10.72
C PRO A 73 10.18 -27.89 10.30
N ILE A 74 11.19 -27.33 9.65
CA ILE A 74 10.90 -26.42 8.58
C ILE A 74 10.41 -27.32 7.46
N LYS A 75 9.28 -27.93 7.69
CA LYS A 75 8.49 -28.51 6.63
C LYS A 75 8.28 -27.36 5.66
N ASN A 76 8.97 -27.44 4.52
CA ASN A 76 8.66 -26.64 3.37
C ASN A 76 7.14 -26.60 3.32
N LYS A 77 6.52 -25.45 3.37
CA LYS A 77 5.04 -25.31 3.42
C LYS A 77 4.37 -26.16 2.32
N TYR A 78 5.12 -26.57 1.31
CA TYR A 78 4.74 -27.40 0.19
C TYR A 78 4.94 -28.92 0.44
N GLU A 79 5.72 -29.36 1.42
CA GLU A 79 5.86 -30.78 1.76
C GLU A 79 4.59 -31.42 2.35
N GLN A 80 3.63 -30.59 2.76
CA GLN A 80 2.32 -31.04 3.23
C GLN A 80 1.33 -31.34 2.10
N TRP A 81 1.70 -31.14 0.85
CA TRP A 81 0.83 -31.33 -0.32
C TRP A 81 0.98 -32.74 -0.86
N TYR A 82 0.44 -33.72 -0.15
CA TYR A 82 0.70 -35.14 -0.32
C TYR A 82 0.07 -35.81 -1.56
N ASN A 83 -0.88 -35.14 -2.21
CA ASN A 83 -1.51 -35.65 -3.43
C ASN A 83 -1.81 -34.53 -4.41
N GLU A 84 -2.16 -34.94 -5.65
CA GLU A 84 -2.40 -34.00 -6.74
C GLU A 84 -3.52 -33.01 -6.42
N ASN A 85 -4.66 -33.48 -5.92
CA ASN A 85 -5.80 -32.60 -5.60
C ASN A 85 -5.44 -31.58 -4.52
N THR A 86 -4.80 -32.00 -3.44
CA THR A 86 -4.34 -31.11 -2.37
C THR A 86 -3.34 -30.08 -2.88
N LEU A 87 -2.44 -30.48 -3.79
CA LEU A 87 -1.51 -29.57 -4.45
C LEU A 87 -2.26 -28.51 -5.25
N ILE A 88 -3.21 -28.92 -6.10
CA ILE A 88 -3.98 -28.00 -6.95
C ILE A 88 -4.82 -27.04 -6.08
N GLU A 89 -5.52 -27.55 -5.08
CA GLU A 89 -6.31 -26.72 -4.14
C GLU A 89 -5.44 -25.66 -3.45
N ASN A 90 -4.26 -26.06 -2.96
CA ASN A 90 -3.35 -25.13 -2.28
C ASN A 90 -2.73 -24.12 -3.23
N MET A 91 -2.35 -24.54 -4.44
CA MET A 91 -1.88 -23.61 -5.46
C MET A 91 -2.97 -22.63 -5.90
N ASN A 92 -4.24 -23.06 -5.98
CA ASN A 92 -5.37 -22.19 -6.28
C ASN A 92 -5.63 -21.13 -5.19
N LYS A 93 -5.18 -21.37 -3.95
CA LYS A 93 -5.20 -20.35 -2.87
C LYS A 93 -4.11 -19.31 -3.00
N GLU A 94 -3.02 -19.62 -3.69
CA GLU A 94 -1.86 -18.74 -3.84
C GLU A 94 -1.72 -18.16 -5.25
N CYS A 95 -2.26 -18.85 -6.27
CA CYS A 95 -2.09 -18.50 -7.67
C CYS A 95 -3.39 -18.58 -8.45
N CYS A 96 -3.50 -17.74 -9.48
CA CYS A 96 -4.44 -17.95 -10.56
C CYS A 96 -3.80 -17.60 -11.92
N TYR A 97 -4.30 -18.26 -12.97
CA TYR A 97 -3.87 -18.00 -14.33
C TYR A 97 -4.73 -16.90 -14.94
N TYR A 98 -4.11 -15.83 -15.40
CA TYR A 98 -4.79 -14.73 -16.07
C TYR A 98 -4.87 -15.02 -17.58
N THR A 99 -6.07 -15.33 -18.06
CA THR A 99 -6.30 -15.86 -19.42
C THR A 99 -5.97 -14.86 -20.51
N GLN A 100 -6.14 -13.55 -20.27
CA GLN A 100 -5.93 -12.51 -21.26
C GLN A 100 -4.47 -12.35 -21.71
N SER A 101 -3.50 -12.58 -20.82
CA SER A 101 -2.08 -12.41 -21.14
C SER A 101 -1.23 -13.65 -20.91
N GLY A 102 -1.79 -14.69 -20.29
CA GLY A 102 -1.03 -15.87 -19.89
C GLY A 102 -0.12 -15.65 -18.68
N ASP A 103 -0.28 -14.53 -17.98
CA ASP A 103 0.47 -14.26 -16.77
C ASP A 103 -0.10 -15.06 -15.58
N ILE A 104 0.68 -15.14 -14.53
CA ILE A 104 0.27 -15.72 -13.26
C ILE A 104 0.09 -14.60 -12.25
N ILE A 105 -1.05 -14.58 -11.60
CA ILE A 105 -1.28 -13.75 -10.43
C ILE A 105 -0.97 -14.60 -9.22
N TYR A 106 0.10 -14.26 -8.50
CA TYR A 106 0.42 -14.81 -7.19
C TYR A 106 -0.14 -13.89 -6.12
N PHE A 107 -0.81 -14.43 -5.13
CA PHE A 107 -1.47 -13.64 -4.09
C PHE A 107 -1.49 -14.37 -2.75
N ASN A 108 -1.59 -13.56 -1.69
CA ASN A 108 -1.94 -14.01 -0.36
C ASN A 108 -2.91 -12.98 0.25
N ASP A 109 -3.21 -13.08 1.53
CA ASP A 109 -4.17 -12.18 2.19
C ASP A 109 -3.82 -10.69 2.09
N LYS A 110 -2.55 -10.35 1.84
CA LYS A 110 -2.04 -8.97 1.89
C LYS A 110 -1.40 -8.47 0.61
N VAL A 111 -0.91 -9.37 -0.24
CA VAL A 111 -0.08 -9.02 -1.40
C VAL A 111 -0.54 -9.80 -2.61
N PHE A 112 -0.64 -9.13 -3.75
CA PHE A 112 -0.69 -9.82 -5.03
C PHE A 112 0.46 -9.36 -5.92
N LEU A 113 1.00 -10.30 -6.72
CA LEU A 113 2.03 -10.05 -7.71
C LEU A 113 1.59 -10.66 -9.03
N ARG A 114 1.54 -9.85 -10.09
CA ARG A 114 1.32 -10.33 -11.44
C ARG A 114 2.66 -10.58 -12.10
N ASN A 115 2.96 -11.83 -12.37
CA ASN A 115 4.23 -12.24 -12.93
C ASN A 115 4.03 -12.93 -14.27
N ARG A 116 5.03 -12.81 -15.15
CA ARG A 116 5.11 -13.68 -16.32
C ARG A 116 5.20 -15.13 -15.87
N LYS A 117 4.60 -16.03 -16.65
CA LYS A 117 4.61 -17.47 -16.40
C LYS A 117 6.02 -18.02 -16.11
N SER A 118 7.05 -17.53 -16.83
CA SER A 118 8.46 -17.94 -16.63
C SER A 118 8.96 -17.64 -15.21
N ILE A 119 8.65 -16.46 -14.66
CA ILE A 119 9.10 -16.07 -13.31
C ILE A 119 8.48 -16.99 -12.25
N THR A 120 7.19 -17.29 -12.39
CA THR A 120 6.50 -18.19 -11.47
C THR A 120 6.99 -19.61 -11.59
N MET A 121 7.28 -20.07 -12.81
CA MET A 121 7.87 -21.37 -13.05
C MET A 121 9.25 -21.49 -12.40
N ASP A 122 10.11 -20.47 -12.52
CA ASP A 122 11.43 -20.44 -11.88
C ASP A 122 11.33 -20.46 -10.36
N PHE A 123 10.36 -19.74 -9.79
CA PHE A 123 10.09 -19.75 -8.36
C PHE A 123 9.74 -21.16 -7.86
N TYR A 124 8.77 -21.82 -8.50
CA TYR A 124 8.32 -23.15 -8.10
C TYR A 124 9.27 -24.28 -8.51
N SER A 125 10.20 -24.05 -9.46
CA SER A 125 11.20 -25.06 -9.86
C SER A 125 12.13 -25.46 -8.72
N LYS A 126 12.24 -24.63 -7.68
CA LYS A 126 13.01 -24.90 -6.47
C LYS A 126 12.34 -25.91 -5.53
N PHE A 127 11.03 -26.14 -5.71
CA PHE A 127 10.23 -27.05 -4.92
C PHE A 127 9.99 -28.30 -5.74
N LYS A 128 10.51 -29.42 -5.29
CA LYS A 128 10.33 -30.71 -5.92
C LYS A 128 9.38 -31.53 -5.07
N PHE A 129 8.34 -32.06 -5.71
CA PHE A 129 7.37 -32.93 -5.08
C PHE A 129 7.49 -34.31 -5.63
N LYS A 130 7.32 -35.30 -4.73
CA LYS A 130 7.14 -36.67 -5.11
C LYS A 130 5.67 -37.01 -5.10
N ILE A 131 5.16 -37.43 -6.25
CA ILE A 131 3.81 -38.00 -6.35
C ILE A 131 3.90 -39.48 -6.65
N ILE A 132 2.94 -40.25 -6.16
CA ILE A 132 2.81 -41.66 -6.43
C ILE A 132 1.91 -41.81 -7.66
N ILE A 133 2.45 -42.31 -8.75
CA ILE A 133 1.71 -42.67 -9.95
C ILE A 133 1.73 -44.20 -10.07
N GLY A 134 0.60 -44.83 -9.73
CA GLY A 134 0.52 -46.31 -9.66
C GLY A 134 1.42 -46.85 -8.54
N LYS A 135 2.51 -47.60 -8.88
CA LYS A 135 3.45 -48.16 -7.90
C LYS A 135 4.80 -47.43 -7.87
N SER A 136 4.96 -46.33 -8.62
CA SER A 136 6.23 -45.60 -8.70
C SER A 136 6.10 -44.17 -8.16
N GLU A 137 7.13 -43.74 -7.41
CA GLU A 137 7.30 -42.33 -7.07
C GLU A 137 7.88 -41.58 -8.28
N LYS A 138 7.27 -40.43 -8.60
CA LYS A 138 7.78 -39.52 -9.62
C LYS A 138 7.98 -38.14 -9.03
N GLU A 139 9.15 -37.58 -9.25
CA GLU A 139 9.44 -36.19 -8.90
C GLU A 139 8.84 -35.24 -9.95
N ILE A 140 8.05 -34.29 -9.53
CA ILE A 140 7.40 -33.32 -10.42
C ILE A 140 7.63 -31.89 -9.95
N ASN A 141 7.59 -30.97 -10.93
CA ASN A 141 7.46 -29.55 -10.61
C ASN A 141 5.98 -29.22 -10.36
N PRO A 142 5.61 -28.73 -9.18
CA PRO A 142 4.23 -28.47 -8.80
C PRO A 142 3.57 -27.46 -9.72
N PHE A 143 4.31 -26.45 -10.18
CA PHE A 143 3.79 -25.43 -11.07
C PHE A 143 3.38 -26.00 -12.43
N ASN A 144 4.18 -26.91 -13.00
CA ASN A 144 3.85 -27.55 -14.26
C ASN A 144 2.62 -28.45 -14.15
N LEU A 145 2.46 -29.16 -13.02
CA LEU A 145 1.26 -29.94 -12.76
C LEU A 145 0.04 -29.05 -12.69
N TRP A 146 0.08 -28.03 -11.82
CA TRP A 146 -1.02 -27.07 -11.65
C TRP A 146 -1.36 -26.34 -12.95
N LEU A 147 -0.35 -25.89 -13.70
CA LEU A 147 -0.56 -25.14 -14.94
C LEU A 147 -1.36 -25.91 -15.99
N ASN A 148 -1.22 -27.23 -16.02
CA ASN A 148 -1.89 -28.09 -16.99
C ASN A 148 -3.13 -28.80 -16.40
N HIS A 149 -3.45 -28.55 -15.13
CA HIS A 149 -4.59 -29.22 -14.47
C HIS A 149 -5.91 -28.59 -14.85
N ILE A 150 -6.97 -29.41 -14.98
CA ILE A 150 -8.31 -28.96 -15.36
C ILE A 150 -8.92 -28.02 -14.31
N ASP A 151 -8.66 -28.30 -13.03
CA ASP A 151 -9.17 -27.54 -11.89
C ASP A 151 -8.25 -26.35 -11.49
N ARG A 152 -7.32 -25.98 -12.36
CA ARG A 152 -6.52 -24.78 -12.17
C ARG A 152 -7.42 -23.54 -12.11
N LYS A 153 -7.20 -22.70 -11.10
CA LYS A 153 -7.91 -21.42 -10.99
C LYS A 153 -7.54 -20.48 -12.15
N ASN A 154 -8.55 -20.14 -12.94
CA ASN A 154 -8.42 -19.17 -14.03
C ASN A 154 -9.20 -17.91 -13.69
N VAL A 155 -8.70 -16.76 -14.16
CA VAL A 155 -9.41 -15.48 -14.11
C VAL A 155 -9.26 -14.77 -15.44
N ASP A 156 -10.34 -14.14 -15.89
CA ASP A 156 -10.42 -13.45 -17.18
C ASP A 156 -10.27 -11.93 -17.02
N THR A 157 -10.50 -11.42 -15.82
CA THR A 157 -10.51 -9.98 -15.55
C THR A 157 -9.86 -9.68 -14.20
N ILE A 158 -9.02 -8.65 -14.19
CA ILE A 158 -8.53 -8.04 -12.96
C ILE A 158 -9.42 -6.85 -12.66
N ILE A 159 -9.98 -6.80 -11.45
CA ILE A 159 -10.85 -5.72 -10.99
C ILE A 159 -10.27 -5.05 -9.75
N PHE A 160 -10.67 -3.82 -9.54
CA PHE A 160 -10.50 -3.13 -8.27
C PHE A 160 -11.88 -2.76 -7.74
N ASN A 161 -12.38 -3.52 -6.77
CA ASN A 161 -13.69 -3.30 -6.18
C ASN A 161 -13.60 -3.25 -4.65
N PRO A 162 -13.64 -2.04 -4.04
CA PRO A 162 -13.54 -1.88 -2.61
C PRO A 162 -14.75 -2.39 -1.81
N THR A 163 -15.82 -2.87 -2.43
CA THR A 163 -16.89 -3.60 -1.72
C THR A 163 -16.46 -5.02 -1.33
N GLY A 164 -15.39 -5.52 -1.96
CA GLY A 164 -14.92 -6.90 -1.79
C GLY A 164 -15.61 -7.90 -2.71
N GLU A 165 -16.73 -7.53 -3.35
CA GLU A 165 -17.46 -8.42 -4.26
C GLU A 165 -16.63 -8.75 -5.51
N CYS A 166 -16.66 -10.03 -5.91
CA CYS A 166 -15.88 -10.56 -7.00
C CYS A 166 -16.60 -11.77 -7.60
N ARG A 167 -16.64 -11.88 -8.92
CA ARG A 167 -17.13 -13.07 -9.62
C ARG A 167 -16.05 -14.14 -9.66
N ASP A 168 -16.43 -15.39 -9.95
CA ASP A 168 -15.49 -16.52 -9.98
C ASP A 168 -14.37 -16.35 -11.02
N ASN A 169 -14.67 -15.68 -12.13
CA ASN A 169 -13.71 -15.40 -13.19
C ASN A 169 -12.99 -14.03 -13.08
N GLU A 170 -13.16 -13.34 -11.97
CA GLU A 170 -12.51 -12.07 -11.66
C GLU A 170 -11.46 -12.21 -10.57
N PHE A 171 -10.42 -11.41 -10.65
CA PHE A 171 -9.45 -11.24 -9.56
C PHE A 171 -9.57 -9.82 -9.00
N ASN A 172 -10.10 -9.69 -7.81
CA ASN A 172 -10.17 -8.40 -7.15
C ASN A 172 -8.84 -8.12 -6.44
N ILE A 173 -8.22 -6.96 -6.73
CA ILE A 173 -6.98 -6.53 -6.08
C ILE A 173 -7.19 -5.82 -4.75
N TRP A 174 -8.45 -5.55 -4.37
CA TRP A 174 -8.78 -4.98 -3.06
C TRP A 174 -8.57 -5.99 -1.93
N ARG A 175 -7.90 -5.56 -0.83
CA ARG A 175 -7.59 -6.40 0.35
C ARG A 175 -7.99 -5.75 1.68
N GLY A 176 -8.81 -4.68 1.64
CA GLY A 176 -9.12 -3.88 2.83
C GLY A 176 -8.05 -2.84 3.15
N PHE A 177 -8.39 -1.91 3.99
CA PHE A 177 -7.43 -0.94 4.53
C PHE A 177 -6.53 -1.58 5.58
N LYS A 178 -5.36 -0.97 5.79
CA LYS A 178 -4.38 -1.49 6.76
C LYS A 178 -4.87 -1.38 8.20
N ILE A 179 -5.62 -0.33 8.52
CA ILE A 179 -6.24 -0.12 9.82
C ILE A 179 -7.76 -0.13 9.64
N GLU A 180 -8.39 -1.16 10.18
CA GLU A 180 -9.83 -1.32 10.15
C GLU A 180 -10.48 -0.71 11.40
N LYS A 181 -11.80 -0.55 11.37
CA LYS A 181 -12.58 -0.07 12.50
C LYS A 181 -12.54 -1.11 13.63
N THR A 182 -12.13 -0.70 14.83
CA THR A 182 -12.09 -1.59 16.01
C THR A 182 -13.02 -1.16 17.13
N GLY A 183 -13.56 0.06 17.10
CA GLY A 183 -14.41 0.56 18.18
C GLY A 183 -14.77 2.02 18.06
N VAL A 184 -15.05 2.63 19.22
CA VAL A 184 -15.31 4.07 19.37
C VAL A 184 -14.00 4.78 19.66
N CYS A 185 -13.84 5.97 19.08
CA CYS A 185 -12.65 6.79 19.27
C CYS A 185 -12.61 7.47 20.64
N ASP A 186 -11.46 7.46 21.27
CA ASP A 186 -11.13 8.38 22.35
C ASP A 186 -10.58 9.68 21.75
N GLN A 187 -11.45 10.71 21.68
CA GLN A 187 -11.10 11.97 21.04
C GLN A 187 -9.97 12.74 21.73
N GLU A 188 -9.75 12.53 23.02
CA GLU A 188 -8.67 13.20 23.75
C GLU A 188 -7.30 12.80 23.18
N LYS A 189 -7.15 11.53 22.80
CA LYS A 189 -5.92 11.00 22.20
C LYS A 189 -5.57 11.61 20.85
N ILE A 190 -6.55 12.07 20.09
CA ILE A 190 -6.36 12.64 18.76
C ILE A 190 -6.53 14.16 18.70
N GLN A 191 -6.69 14.81 19.86
CA GLN A 191 -7.01 16.24 19.93
C GLN A 191 -5.95 17.12 19.24
N LYS A 192 -4.66 16.77 19.33
CA LYS A 192 -3.58 17.50 18.65
C LYS A 192 -3.71 17.42 17.13
N TRP A 193 -4.05 16.26 16.61
CA TRP A 193 -4.30 16.02 15.18
C TRP A 193 -5.54 16.82 14.71
N LEU A 194 -6.64 16.77 15.45
CA LEU A 194 -7.86 17.54 15.16
C LEU A 194 -7.61 19.04 15.18
N ASN A 195 -6.88 19.54 16.20
CA ASN A 195 -6.54 20.95 16.34
C ASN A 195 -5.67 21.43 15.18
N HIS A 196 -4.76 20.60 14.69
CA HIS A 196 -3.95 20.95 13.53
C HIS A 196 -4.80 21.12 12.28
N ILE A 197 -5.71 20.21 11.99
CA ILE A 197 -6.63 20.34 10.85
C ILE A 197 -7.52 21.58 11.01
N LYS A 198 -8.06 21.80 12.22
CA LYS A 198 -8.93 22.95 12.50
C LYS A 198 -8.21 24.28 12.33
N ASN A 199 -7.04 24.43 12.98
CA ASN A 199 -6.39 25.73 13.10
C ASN A 199 -5.48 26.04 11.91
N ILE A 200 -4.88 25.01 11.28
CA ILE A 200 -3.92 25.20 10.19
C ILE A 200 -4.58 24.92 8.83
N TRP A 201 -5.15 23.74 8.61
CA TRP A 201 -5.72 23.41 7.30
C TRP A 201 -7.01 24.18 7.00
N ALA A 202 -7.85 24.35 7.99
CA ALA A 202 -9.12 25.07 7.87
C ALA A 202 -9.03 26.55 8.31
N ASP A 203 -7.86 27.04 8.74
CA ASP A 203 -7.65 28.40 9.27
C ASP A 203 -8.70 28.85 10.28
N GLY A 204 -9.19 27.92 11.10
CA GLY A 204 -10.22 28.15 12.11
C GLY A 204 -11.66 28.15 11.58
N ASP A 205 -11.89 28.07 10.26
CA ASP A 205 -13.24 27.97 9.70
C ASP A 205 -13.85 26.58 9.94
N MET A 206 -14.93 26.55 10.72
CA MET A 206 -15.57 25.30 11.10
C MET A 206 -16.24 24.57 9.93
N LYS A 207 -16.75 25.28 8.93
CA LYS A 207 -17.35 24.66 7.75
C LYS A 207 -16.27 23.92 6.94
N THR A 208 -15.13 24.55 6.72
CA THR A 208 -13.97 23.93 6.05
C THR A 208 -13.40 22.77 6.86
N TYR A 209 -13.29 22.91 8.18
CA TYR A 209 -12.87 21.84 9.08
C TYR A 209 -13.76 20.60 8.96
N ASP A 210 -15.07 20.78 9.08
CA ASP A 210 -16.02 19.68 8.95
C ASP A 210 -16.01 19.07 7.55
N TYR A 211 -15.87 19.88 6.50
CA TYR A 211 -15.75 19.41 5.13
C TYR A 211 -14.51 18.50 4.96
N ILE A 212 -13.35 18.94 5.44
CA ILE A 212 -12.09 18.17 5.33
C ILE A 212 -12.22 16.83 6.05
N LEU A 213 -12.73 16.81 7.27
CA LEU A 213 -12.92 15.58 8.04
C LEU A 213 -13.94 14.64 7.38
N ASN A 214 -15.05 15.17 6.85
CA ASN A 214 -16.05 14.39 6.12
C ASN A 214 -15.48 13.82 4.81
N TRP A 215 -14.59 14.58 4.14
CA TRP A 215 -13.92 14.14 2.93
C TRP A 215 -13.05 12.89 3.18
N PHE A 216 -12.27 12.87 4.28
CA PHE A 216 -11.50 11.71 4.69
C PHE A 216 -12.39 10.58 5.24
N ALA A 217 -13.40 10.91 6.03
CA ALA A 217 -14.33 9.91 6.56
C ALA A 217 -15.04 9.15 5.44
N LYS A 218 -15.47 9.83 4.37
CA LYS A 218 -16.09 9.18 3.21
C LYS A 218 -15.14 8.22 2.51
N ILE A 219 -13.85 8.55 2.40
CA ILE A 219 -12.84 7.65 1.82
C ILE A 219 -12.76 6.34 2.62
N LEU A 220 -12.78 6.40 3.95
CA LEU A 220 -12.69 5.21 4.79
C LEU A 220 -14.00 4.44 4.88
N GLN A 221 -15.13 5.14 4.98
CA GLN A 221 -16.44 4.50 5.19
C GLN A 221 -17.04 3.93 3.90
N THR A 222 -16.80 4.60 2.77
CA THR A 222 -17.37 4.20 1.47
C THR A 222 -16.31 4.26 0.36
N PRO A 223 -15.23 3.47 0.45
CA PRO A 223 -14.11 3.53 -0.50
C PRO A 223 -14.52 3.25 -1.95
N TRP A 224 -15.69 2.65 -2.17
CA TRP A 224 -16.29 2.42 -3.49
C TRP A 224 -17.06 3.64 -4.05
N LYS A 225 -17.07 4.79 -3.33
CA LYS A 225 -17.73 6.03 -3.75
C LYS A 225 -16.74 7.20 -3.69
N LYS A 226 -16.26 7.62 -4.86
CA LYS A 226 -15.35 8.78 -4.95
C LYS A 226 -15.99 10.06 -4.43
N ASN A 227 -15.19 10.96 -3.91
CA ASN A 227 -15.61 12.34 -3.65
C ASN A 227 -15.86 13.11 -4.96
N ASN A 228 -15.18 12.74 -6.05
CA ASN A 228 -15.19 13.46 -7.35
C ASN A 228 -14.76 14.94 -7.23
N ILE A 229 -14.10 15.28 -6.16
CA ILE A 229 -13.54 16.58 -5.85
C ILE A 229 -12.09 16.40 -5.42
N CYS A 230 -11.21 17.17 -6.03
CA CYS A 230 -9.84 17.32 -5.58
C CYS A 230 -9.79 18.36 -4.47
N LEU A 231 -9.33 17.99 -3.29
CA LEU A 231 -9.04 18.93 -2.21
C LEU A 231 -7.67 19.56 -2.49
N VAL A 232 -7.60 20.88 -2.42
CA VAL A 232 -6.34 21.61 -2.66
C VAL A 232 -5.99 22.43 -1.41
N LEU A 233 -4.82 22.17 -0.87
CA LEU A 233 -4.29 22.84 0.32
C LEU A 233 -3.06 23.66 -0.07
N HIS A 234 -3.21 24.97 -0.05
CA HIS A 234 -2.15 25.93 -0.33
C HIS A 234 -1.61 26.53 0.97
N SER A 235 -0.32 26.65 1.11
CA SER A 235 0.38 27.35 2.19
C SER A 235 1.88 27.36 1.95
N ILE A 236 2.61 28.13 2.74
CA ILE A 236 4.07 28.01 2.83
C ILE A 236 4.51 26.58 3.19
N GLU A 237 5.76 26.25 2.90
CA GLU A 237 6.38 25.00 3.35
C GLU A 237 6.44 24.88 4.88
N GLY A 238 6.39 23.64 5.37
CA GLY A 238 6.65 23.30 6.76
C GLY A 238 5.50 23.51 7.73
N VAL A 239 4.28 23.80 7.24
CA VAL A 239 3.09 23.93 8.12
C VAL A 239 2.47 22.57 8.49
N GLY A 240 3.01 21.42 8.01
CA GLY A 240 2.55 20.10 8.40
C GLY A 240 1.55 19.43 7.46
N LYS A 241 1.36 19.90 6.21
CA LYS A 241 0.44 19.27 5.22
C LYS A 241 0.78 17.79 5.02
N SER A 242 2.01 17.48 4.66
CA SER A 242 2.46 16.11 4.38
C SER A 242 2.37 15.19 5.59
N LEU A 243 2.62 15.71 6.81
CA LEU A 243 2.54 14.92 8.04
C LEU A 243 1.15 14.28 8.22
N ILE A 244 0.09 15.07 8.11
CA ILE A 244 -1.30 14.57 8.26
C ILE A 244 -1.63 13.55 7.16
N LEU A 245 -1.20 13.82 5.91
CA LEU A 245 -1.44 12.92 4.78
C LEU A 245 -0.68 11.61 4.92
N ASP A 246 0.54 11.62 5.43
CA ASP A 246 1.31 10.41 5.72
C ASP A 246 0.64 9.55 6.80
N MET A 247 0.02 10.18 7.79
CA MET A 247 -0.76 9.48 8.82
C MET A 247 -2.00 8.81 8.20
N ILE A 248 -2.76 9.53 7.38
CA ILE A 248 -3.88 8.96 6.62
C ILE A 248 -3.40 7.85 5.67
N GLY A 249 -2.28 8.05 5.00
CA GLY A 249 -1.66 7.04 4.13
C GLY A 249 -1.30 5.76 4.88
N LYS A 250 -0.81 5.87 6.12
CA LYS A 250 -0.55 4.71 7.00
C LYS A 250 -1.82 3.98 7.41
N ILE A 251 -2.93 4.69 7.61
CA ILE A 251 -4.25 4.10 7.91
C ILE A 251 -4.78 3.33 6.70
N ILE A 252 -4.75 3.95 5.53
CA ILE A 252 -5.21 3.37 4.27
C ILE A 252 -4.30 2.19 3.86
N GLY A 253 -3.00 2.35 4.02
CA GLY A 253 -1.97 1.41 3.58
C GLY A 253 -1.32 1.85 2.26
N THR A 254 -0.06 1.47 2.09
CA THR A 254 0.79 1.87 0.94
C THR A 254 0.27 1.37 -0.40
N ASP A 255 -0.49 0.27 -0.40
CA ASP A 255 -1.07 -0.27 -1.63
C ASP A 255 -2.13 0.65 -2.22
N TYR A 256 -2.83 1.43 -1.39
CA TYR A 256 -3.95 2.30 -1.75
C TYR A 256 -3.65 3.79 -1.63
N TYR A 257 -2.54 4.16 -1.00
CA TYR A 257 -2.07 5.54 -0.91
C TYR A 257 -0.86 5.75 -1.82
N TYR A 258 -0.86 6.83 -2.58
CA TYR A 258 0.27 7.23 -3.41
C TYR A 258 0.53 8.73 -3.30
N SER A 259 1.78 9.11 -3.06
CA SER A 259 2.22 10.50 -3.04
C SER A 259 3.30 10.72 -4.10
N THR A 260 3.12 11.73 -4.94
CA THR A 260 4.04 12.04 -6.02
C THR A 260 4.05 13.53 -6.34
N SER A 261 5.19 14.02 -6.82
CA SER A 261 5.33 15.37 -7.40
C SER A 261 5.13 15.39 -8.92
N SER A 262 4.87 14.24 -9.55
CA SER A 262 4.76 14.13 -11.00
C SER A 262 3.45 13.48 -11.45
N LEU A 263 2.63 14.24 -12.16
CA LEU A 263 1.42 13.75 -12.80
C LEU A 263 1.67 12.63 -13.82
N LYS A 264 2.87 12.55 -14.39
CA LYS A 264 3.20 11.50 -15.37
C LYS A 264 3.13 10.11 -14.79
N HIS A 265 3.32 9.93 -13.48
CA HIS A 265 3.17 8.64 -12.80
C HIS A 265 1.72 8.15 -12.76
N ILE A 266 0.76 9.09 -12.84
CA ILE A 266 -0.66 8.81 -12.76
C ILE A 266 -1.34 8.86 -14.14
N LEU A 267 -0.92 9.82 -15.00
CA LEU A 267 -1.59 10.16 -16.26
C LEU A 267 -0.70 9.96 -17.50
N GLY A 268 0.57 9.60 -17.30
CA GLY A 268 1.52 9.39 -18.40
C GLY A 268 1.32 8.07 -19.14
N ASP A 269 2.15 7.83 -20.14
CA ASP A 269 2.11 6.62 -20.97
C ASP A 269 2.30 5.32 -20.16
N PHE A 270 3.01 5.39 -19.04
CA PHE A 270 3.17 4.30 -18.08
C PHE A 270 2.66 4.76 -16.71
N ASN A 271 1.41 4.48 -16.45
CA ASN A 271 0.68 4.94 -15.26
C ASN A 271 0.37 3.81 -14.26
N GLY A 272 1.19 2.78 -14.23
CA GLY A 272 0.99 1.62 -13.35
C GLY A 272 0.84 1.98 -11.86
N ASP A 273 1.42 3.11 -11.45
CA ASP A 273 1.32 3.62 -10.07
C ASP A 273 -0.10 4.09 -9.69
N ALA A 274 -0.96 4.36 -10.67
CA ALA A 274 -2.35 4.72 -10.44
C ALA A 274 -3.26 3.51 -10.14
N GLU A 275 -2.77 2.28 -10.41
CA GLU A 275 -3.58 1.08 -10.24
C GLU A 275 -4.01 0.88 -8.78
N GLY A 276 -5.32 0.75 -8.58
CA GLY A 276 -5.88 0.42 -7.26
C GLY A 276 -5.70 1.50 -6.20
N LYS A 277 -5.39 2.75 -6.56
CA LYS A 277 -5.24 3.81 -5.57
C LYS A 277 -6.60 4.36 -5.14
N ILE A 278 -6.72 4.56 -3.83
CA ILE A 278 -7.89 5.19 -3.19
C ILE A 278 -7.61 6.66 -2.86
N LEU A 279 -6.36 6.98 -2.48
CA LEU A 279 -5.93 8.34 -2.21
C LEU A 279 -4.62 8.64 -2.92
N VAL A 280 -4.64 9.67 -3.74
CA VAL A 280 -3.47 10.20 -4.45
C VAL A 280 -3.16 11.60 -3.97
N ASN A 281 -1.99 11.79 -3.39
CA ASN A 281 -1.47 13.12 -3.02
C ASN A 281 -0.51 13.61 -4.10
N LEU A 282 -0.84 14.74 -4.71
CA LEU A 282 0.03 15.48 -5.60
C LEU A 282 0.77 16.54 -4.77
N ASN A 283 1.97 16.20 -4.35
CA ASN A 283 2.79 17.05 -3.49
C ASN A 283 3.72 17.91 -4.32
N GLU A 284 3.58 19.24 -4.23
CA GLU A 284 4.38 20.22 -4.98
C GLU A 284 4.40 19.93 -6.50
N CYS A 285 3.24 19.49 -7.03
CA CYS A 285 3.14 19.11 -8.42
C CYS A 285 3.09 20.32 -9.33
N SER A 286 4.10 20.46 -10.17
CA SER A 286 4.16 21.48 -11.22
C SER A 286 3.42 21.01 -12.47
N TRP A 287 2.43 21.79 -12.92
CA TRP A 287 1.65 21.51 -14.14
C TRP A 287 2.43 21.82 -15.44
N GLY A 288 3.54 22.56 -15.34
CA GLY A 288 4.39 22.89 -16.47
C GLY A 288 3.70 23.60 -17.65
N GLY A 289 2.47 24.11 -17.44
CA GLY A 289 1.68 24.76 -18.51
C GLY A 289 1.02 23.78 -19.49
N ASP A 290 1.12 22.46 -19.27
CA ASP A 290 0.54 21.44 -20.16
C ASP A 290 -0.98 21.36 -20.02
N LYS A 291 -1.71 22.07 -20.90
CA LYS A 291 -3.18 22.09 -20.94
C LYS A 291 -3.79 20.70 -21.15
N LYS A 292 -3.12 19.80 -21.88
CA LYS A 292 -3.60 18.44 -22.12
C LYS A 292 -3.57 17.64 -20.82
N MET A 293 -2.51 17.76 -20.05
CA MET A 293 -2.38 17.07 -18.76
C MET A 293 -3.40 17.56 -17.73
N VAL A 294 -3.74 18.85 -17.75
CA VAL A 294 -4.82 19.41 -16.93
C VAL A 294 -6.18 18.79 -17.28
N GLY A 295 -6.47 18.64 -18.58
CA GLY A 295 -7.69 17.96 -19.06
C GLY A 295 -7.78 16.52 -18.54
N SER A 296 -6.74 15.73 -18.77
CA SER A 296 -6.66 14.35 -18.30
C SER A 296 -6.76 14.21 -16.78
N PHE A 297 -6.24 15.19 -16.03
CA PHE A 297 -6.39 15.19 -14.57
C PHE A 297 -7.84 15.46 -14.14
N LYS A 298 -8.52 16.39 -14.81
CA LYS A 298 -9.95 16.65 -14.56
C LYS A 298 -10.82 15.40 -14.84
N GLU A 299 -10.48 14.64 -15.86
CA GLU A 299 -11.08 13.33 -16.15
C GLU A 299 -10.74 12.33 -15.04
N PHE A 300 -9.48 12.20 -14.64
CA PHE A 300 -9.07 11.29 -13.57
C PHE A 300 -9.83 11.53 -12.25
N ILE A 301 -10.11 12.79 -11.90
CA ILE A 301 -10.91 13.14 -10.71
C ILE A 301 -12.33 12.56 -10.81
N THR A 302 -12.96 12.58 -11.98
CA THR A 302 -14.40 12.30 -12.13
C THR A 302 -14.72 10.97 -12.78
N ASP A 303 -13.84 10.42 -13.63
CA ASP A 303 -14.12 9.21 -14.36
C ASP A 303 -14.17 7.98 -13.45
N SER A 304 -15.07 7.08 -13.78
CA SER A 304 -15.28 5.83 -13.06
C SER A 304 -14.29 4.73 -13.44
N THR A 305 -13.54 4.91 -14.54
CA THR A 305 -12.57 3.93 -15.03
C THR A 305 -11.25 4.60 -15.40
N ILE A 306 -10.17 3.82 -15.35
CA ILE A 306 -8.86 4.22 -15.83
C ILE A 306 -8.22 3.08 -16.61
N VAL A 307 -7.52 3.41 -17.69
CA VAL A 307 -6.69 2.45 -18.42
C VAL A 307 -5.33 2.38 -17.74
N ILE A 308 -4.93 1.20 -17.32
CA ILE A 308 -3.60 0.94 -16.74
C ILE A 308 -2.67 0.42 -17.83
N ASN A 309 -1.52 1.08 -17.93
CA ASN A 309 -0.47 0.72 -18.86
C ASN A 309 0.85 0.51 -18.11
N LYS A 310 1.31 -0.72 -18.04
CA LYS A 310 2.57 -1.13 -17.41
C LYS A 310 3.54 -1.64 -18.44
N LYS A 311 4.82 -1.37 -18.27
CA LYS A 311 5.86 -1.79 -19.22
C LYS A 311 5.88 -3.31 -19.37
N GLY A 312 5.67 -3.79 -20.60
CA GLY A 312 5.70 -5.22 -20.93
C GLY A 312 4.47 -6.01 -20.50
N ILE A 313 3.38 -5.34 -20.15
CA ILE A 313 2.07 -5.93 -19.84
C ILE A 313 1.05 -5.27 -20.76
N GLN A 314 0.12 -6.06 -21.33
CA GLN A 314 -0.99 -5.51 -22.12
C GLN A 314 -1.82 -4.56 -21.25
N SER A 315 -2.19 -3.41 -21.84
CA SER A 315 -3.06 -2.41 -21.17
C SER A 315 -4.44 -3.00 -20.88
N TYR A 316 -5.01 -2.62 -19.74
CA TYR A 316 -6.35 -3.04 -19.33
C TYR A 316 -7.06 -1.93 -18.57
N SER A 317 -8.39 -1.96 -18.62
CA SER A 317 -9.23 -0.99 -17.90
C SER A 317 -9.58 -1.52 -16.52
N ILE A 318 -9.59 -0.63 -15.53
CA ILE A 318 -9.95 -0.93 -14.15
C ILE A 318 -10.83 0.20 -13.59
N SER A 319 -11.68 -0.11 -12.61
CA SER A 319 -12.47 0.91 -11.92
C SER A 319 -11.58 1.91 -11.18
N ASN A 320 -11.92 3.19 -11.29
CA ASN A 320 -11.20 4.28 -10.66
C ASN A 320 -11.95 4.78 -9.41
N PHE A 321 -11.43 4.47 -8.24
CA PHE A 321 -11.93 4.96 -6.95
C PHE A 321 -10.99 5.98 -6.29
N SER A 322 -10.02 6.50 -7.04
CA SER A 322 -9.04 7.43 -6.53
C SER A 322 -9.67 8.76 -6.15
N ASN A 323 -9.41 9.19 -4.93
CA ASN A 323 -9.63 10.56 -4.46
C ASN A 323 -8.30 11.30 -4.54
N THR A 324 -8.32 12.55 -4.92
CA THR A 324 -7.11 13.34 -5.14
C THR A 324 -7.02 14.51 -4.18
N ILE A 325 -5.82 14.75 -3.69
CA ILE A 325 -5.48 15.93 -2.92
C ILE A 325 -4.22 16.55 -3.50
N ILE A 326 -4.17 17.88 -3.55
CA ILE A 326 -2.98 18.65 -3.95
C ILE A 326 -2.50 19.40 -2.72
N THR A 327 -1.20 19.30 -2.44
CA THR A 327 -0.52 20.11 -1.43
C THR A 327 0.57 20.91 -2.11
N THR A 328 0.54 22.23 -2.00
CA THR A 328 1.48 23.08 -2.73
C THR A 328 1.77 24.39 -2.00
N ASN A 329 2.89 25.01 -2.34
CA ASN A 329 3.27 26.37 -1.99
C ASN A 329 3.33 27.30 -3.23
N GLU A 330 2.99 26.78 -4.40
CA GLU A 330 3.03 27.52 -5.67
C GLU A 330 1.82 28.43 -5.80
N ASN A 331 2.00 29.65 -6.28
CA ASN A 331 0.92 30.61 -6.47
C ASN A 331 -0.05 30.22 -7.59
N TRP A 332 0.46 29.60 -8.67
CA TRP A 332 -0.37 29.05 -9.73
C TRP A 332 -0.57 27.57 -9.54
N ILE A 333 -1.74 27.22 -9.03
CA ILE A 333 -2.00 25.85 -8.54
C ILE A 333 -2.69 25.00 -9.60
N VAL A 334 -3.78 25.50 -10.19
CA VAL A 334 -4.59 24.74 -11.15
C VAL A 334 -5.18 25.66 -12.22
N ASN A 335 -5.34 25.14 -13.44
CA ASN A 335 -6.03 25.85 -14.50
C ASN A 335 -7.53 25.59 -14.41
N ILE A 336 -8.26 26.55 -13.82
CA ILE A 336 -9.71 26.50 -13.60
C ILE A 336 -10.38 27.77 -14.15
N ASN A 337 -11.66 27.62 -14.44
CA ASN A 337 -12.56 28.72 -14.77
C ASN A 337 -13.73 28.78 -13.78
N ASP A 338 -14.61 29.76 -13.92
CA ASP A 338 -15.72 29.94 -12.98
C ASP A 338 -16.72 28.76 -12.93
N GLN A 339 -16.83 27.98 -13.99
CA GLN A 339 -17.71 26.82 -14.07
C GLN A 339 -17.09 25.53 -13.52
N ASP A 340 -15.78 25.56 -13.20
CA ASP A 340 -15.10 24.37 -12.67
C ASP A 340 -15.50 24.11 -11.22
N ARG A 341 -16.03 22.92 -10.99
CA ARG A 341 -16.53 22.47 -9.69
C ARG A 341 -15.78 21.25 -9.13
N ARG A 342 -14.63 20.91 -9.74
CA ARG A 342 -13.84 19.73 -9.36
C ARG A 342 -12.81 20.01 -8.29
N PHE A 343 -12.53 21.28 -8.01
CA PHE A 343 -11.46 21.68 -7.10
C PHE A 343 -12.01 22.46 -5.92
N ASN A 344 -11.78 21.98 -4.72
CA ASN A 344 -12.01 22.72 -3.49
C ASN A 344 -10.68 23.26 -2.99
N LEU A 345 -10.41 24.55 -3.27
CA LEU A 345 -9.17 25.23 -2.92
C LEU A 345 -9.28 25.87 -1.54
N ARG A 346 -8.30 25.61 -0.69
CA ARG A 346 -8.22 26.16 0.66
C ARG A 346 -6.84 26.73 0.93
N GLU A 347 -6.82 27.96 1.39
CA GLU A 347 -5.64 28.57 1.97
C GLU A 347 -5.51 28.06 3.41
N CYS A 348 -4.39 27.41 3.72
CA CYS A 348 -4.10 27.02 5.08
C CYS A 348 -3.43 28.20 5.81
N ARG A 349 -3.53 28.23 7.13
CA ARG A 349 -2.81 29.23 7.93
C ARG A 349 -1.30 29.06 7.74
N ASN A 350 -0.63 30.16 7.42
CA ASN A 350 0.82 30.22 7.17
C ASN A 350 1.58 30.34 8.51
N GLU A 351 1.40 29.36 9.41
CA GLU A 351 2.01 29.34 10.73
C GLU A 351 2.88 28.08 10.91
N LYS A 352 4.11 28.29 11.37
CA LYS A 352 5.05 27.21 11.68
C LYS A 352 5.20 27.09 13.18
N PHE A 353 5.36 25.85 13.65
CA PHE A 353 5.54 25.51 15.04
C PHE A 353 6.92 24.91 15.29
N GLU A 354 7.28 24.82 16.56
CA GLU A 354 8.51 24.12 16.97
C GLU A 354 8.47 22.64 16.59
N PRO A 355 9.63 22.00 16.32
CA PRO A 355 9.69 20.61 15.88
C PRO A 355 8.95 19.62 16.82
N GLN A 356 8.88 19.93 18.11
CA GLN A 356 8.19 19.07 19.07
C GLN A 356 6.68 19.00 18.81
N TYR A 357 6.06 20.09 18.36
CA TYR A 357 4.65 20.11 17.99
C TYR A 357 4.33 19.06 16.90
N TYR A 358 5.15 19.00 15.86
CA TYR A 358 4.95 18.04 14.77
C TYR A 358 5.24 16.60 15.21
N LYS A 359 6.22 16.39 16.07
CA LYS A 359 6.49 15.07 16.67
C LYS A 359 5.31 14.58 17.49
N ASP A 360 4.69 15.47 18.26
CA ASP A 360 3.53 15.14 19.08
C ASP A 360 2.33 14.71 18.22
N ILE A 361 2.11 15.40 17.09
CA ILE A 361 1.08 15.01 16.12
C ILE A 361 1.43 13.66 15.49
N ALA A 362 2.68 13.46 15.05
CA ALA A 362 3.14 12.21 14.44
C ALA A 362 2.97 10.99 15.34
N ASN A 363 3.03 11.20 16.67
CA ASN A 363 2.85 10.16 17.67
C ASN A 363 1.38 9.90 18.05
N THR A 364 0.43 10.59 17.41
CA THR A 364 -1.00 10.33 17.62
C THR A 364 -1.34 8.90 17.20
N ASP A 365 -2.17 8.23 17.99
CA ASP A 365 -2.60 6.87 17.72
C ASP A 365 -3.42 6.78 16.43
N LEU A 366 -2.90 6.08 15.43
CA LEU A 366 -3.52 5.91 14.12
C LEU A 366 -4.83 5.12 14.19
N GLN A 367 -4.96 4.19 15.16
CA GLN A 367 -6.18 3.42 15.36
C GLN A 367 -7.32 4.34 15.84
N GLU A 368 -7.01 5.28 16.73
CA GLU A 368 -8.00 6.24 17.22
C GLU A 368 -8.42 7.24 16.12
N ILE A 369 -7.49 7.68 15.27
CA ILE A 369 -7.83 8.49 14.09
C ILE A 369 -8.73 7.71 13.14
N ALA A 370 -8.42 6.45 12.87
CA ALA A 370 -9.23 5.59 12.02
C ALA A 370 -10.64 5.42 12.62
N ASN A 371 -10.73 5.07 13.91
CA ASN A 371 -12.01 4.92 14.62
C ASN A 371 -12.83 6.21 14.56
N PHE A 372 -12.21 7.39 14.75
CA PHE A 372 -12.87 8.69 14.63
C PHE A 372 -13.48 8.89 13.24
N LEU A 373 -12.70 8.66 12.18
CA LEU A 373 -13.16 8.84 10.80
C LEU A 373 -14.23 7.82 10.42
N TYR A 374 -14.10 6.56 10.85
CA TYR A 374 -15.10 5.51 10.61
C TYR A 374 -16.43 5.75 11.34
N ASN A 375 -16.41 6.41 12.50
CA ASN A 375 -17.61 6.70 13.29
C ASN A 375 -18.21 8.09 13.02
N ARG A 376 -17.57 8.91 12.20
CA ARG A 376 -18.07 10.24 11.88
C ARG A 376 -19.34 10.15 11.05
N ASP A 377 -20.37 10.91 11.46
CA ASP A 377 -21.61 10.99 10.68
C ASP A 377 -21.38 11.80 9.39
N ILE A 378 -21.54 11.13 8.26
CA ILE A 378 -21.44 11.70 6.92
C ILE A 378 -22.78 11.59 6.15
N SER A 379 -23.89 11.32 6.82
CA SER A 379 -25.19 11.12 6.18
C SER A 379 -25.64 12.32 5.33
N ASN A 380 -25.30 13.52 5.79
CA ASN A 380 -25.63 14.80 5.12
C ASN A 380 -24.44 15.38 4.33
N TYR A 381 -23.35 14.62 4.15
CA TYR A 381 -22.19 15.13 3.46
C TYR A 381 -22.34 15.01 1.94
N ASP A 382 -22.32 16.16 1.28
CA ASP A 382 -22.12 16.26 -0.17
C ASP A 382 -20.75 16.87 -0.46
N SER A 383 -19.89 16.12 -1.13
CA SER A 383 -18.55 16.57 -1.51
C SER A 383 -18.53 17.78 -2.44
N ARG A 384 -19.65 18.07 -3.12
CA ARG A 384 -19.81 19.24 -4.00
C ARG A 384 -20.37 20.47 -3.32
N ALA A 385 -20.87 20.32 -2.09
CA ALA A 385 -21.42 21.42 -1.29
C ALA A 385 -20.28 22.14 -0.53
N PHE A 386 -19.52 22.97 -1.24
CA PHE A 386 -18.52 23.86 -0.65
C PHE A 386 -18.59 25.26 -1.27
N GLU A 387 -18.25 26.25 -0.48
CA GLU A 387 -18.16 27.63 -0.93
C GLU A 387 -16.80 27.89 -1.60
N LYS A 388 -16.79 28.61 -2.72
CA LYS A 388 -15.54 29.03 -3.37
C LYS A 388 -14.79 29.99 -2.45
N SER A 389 -13.53 29.68 -2.15
CA SER A 389 -12.64 30.54 -1.36
C SER A 389 -12.10 31.73 -2.17
N GLU A 390 -11.46 32.69 -1.51
CA GLU A 390 -10.73 33.76 -2.21
C GLU A 390 -9.61 33.18 -3.10
N LEU A 391 -8.87 32.20 -2.60
CA LEU A 391 -7.87 31.48 -3.41
C LEU A 391 -8.47 30.90 -4.71
N HIS A 392 -9.73 30.43 -4.67
CA HIS A 392 -10.40 29.94 -5.87
C HIS A 392 -10.62 31.06 -6.90
N LYS A 393 -11.02 32.24 -6.45
CA LYS A 393 -11.20 33.43 -7.32
C LYS A 393 -9.87 33.89 -7.91
N GLU A 394 -8.82 33.97 -7.09
CA GLU A 394 -7.46 34.31 -7.54
C GLU A 394 -6.97 33.36 -8.63
N GLN A 395 -7.19 32.04 -8.48
CA GLN A 395 -6.81 31.08 -9.52
C GLN A 395 -7.60 31.28 -10.83
N ILE A 396 -8.87 31.65 -10.77
CA ILE A 396 -9.67 31.98 -11.95
C ILE A 396 -9.08 33.22 -12.63
N GLU A 397 -8.81 34.30 -11.90
CA GLU A 397 -8.21 35.53 -12.43
C GLU A 397 -6.85 35.29 -13.09
N MET A 398 -5.98 34.49 -12.46
CA MET A 398 -4.67 34.12 -13.03
C MET A 398 -4.78 33.33 -14.34
N ASN A 399 -5.90 32.66 -14.59
CA ASN A 399 -6.13 31.87 -15.80
C ASN A 399 -6.91 32.65 -16.89
N MET A 400 -7.42 33.86 -16.59
CA MET A 400 -8.07 34.71 -17.59
C MET A 400 -7.09 35.23 -18.61
N ASN A 401 -7.50 35.28 -19.86
CA ASN A 401 -6.71 35.95 -20.91
C ASN A 401 -6.74 37.46 -20.69
N SER A 402 -5.70 38.18 -21.15
CA SER A 402 -5.63 39.64 -21.04
C SER A 402 -6.84 40.35 -21.68
N ILE A 403 -7.56 39.73 -22.61
CA ILE A 403 -8.80 40.21 -23.23
C ILE A 403 -10.00 40.02 -22.31
N GLU A 404 -10.04 38.93 -21.54
CA GLU A 404 -11.14 38.64 -20.57
C GLU A 404 -11.04 39.53 -19.32
N ILE A 405 -9.85 40.00 -18.98
CA ILE A 405 -9.61 40.92 -17.86
C ILE A 405 -10.11 42.35 -18.19
N PHE A 406 -10.22 42.69 -19.50
CA PHE A 406 -10.59 44.04 -19.96
C PHE A 406 -12.13 44.23 -20.16
N TRP A 407 -12.90 43.19 -20.06
CA TRP A 407 -14.38 43.19 -20.19
C TRP A 407 -15.03 42.81 -18.86
#